data_14f0c3c6c89c863f9c7a405a7f905963
#
_entry.id   14f0c3c6c89c863f9c7a405a7f905963
#
_cell.length_a   1.000
_cell.length_b   1.000
_cell.length_c   1.000
_cell.angle_alpha   90.00
_cell.angle_beta   90.00
_cell.angle_gamma   90.00
#
_symmetry.space_group_name_H-M   'P 1'
#
loop_
_entity.id
_entity.type
_entity.pdbx_description
1 polymer ?
#
loop_
_entity_poly.entity_id
_entity_poly.type
_entity_poly.pdbx_seq_one_letter_code
_entity_poly.pdbx_strand_id
1 'polypeptide(L)'
;MRVFADGTWTDVVTAEPREILVLRRKAVGYVTQFLRVIPRVPAEHIVAEPLIDRGVPEEAALERARLLLERLNIPQRLWRLSPMTFSGGEQQRVNIARGFAAHFPVLLLDEPTASLDAANRARVLELIAEARAQGSAVIGVFHDEQERRRACSREIALD
;
A
#
# COMPACT_ATOMS: atom_id res chain seq x y z
N MET A 1 18.91 -5.93 6.42
CA MET A 1 17.86 -6.43 5.49
C MET A 1 18.32 -6.12 4.06
N ARG A 2 18.31 -7.12 3.18
CA ARG A 2 18.68 -6.92 1.77
C ARG A 2 17.44 -6.99 0.89
N VAL A 3 17.34 -6.07 -0.06
CA VAL A 3 16.25 -6.03 -1.05
C VAL A 3 16.86 -6.22 -2.44
N PHE A 4 16.28 -7.14 -3.21
CA PHE A 4 16.65 -7.34 -4.61
C PHE A 4 15.75 -6.54 -5.52
N ALA A 5 16.34 -5.63 -6.29
CA ALA A 5 15.65 -4.84 -7.28
C ALA A 5 16.56 -4.52 -8.47
N ASP A 6 16.02 -4.47 -9.66
CA ASP A 6 16.76 -4.16 -10.90
C ASP A 6 18.05 -4.97 -11.08
N GLY A 7 18.05 -6.27 -10.70
CA GLY A 7 19.19 -7.15 -10.82
C GLY A 7 20.28 -6.98 -9.75
N THR A 8 20.07 -6.12 -8.75
CA THR A 8 21.07 -5.82 -7.72
C THR A 8 20.51 -6.00 -6.31
N TRP A 9 21.36 -6.52 -5.41
CA TRP A 9 21.05 -6.59 -3.97
C TRP A 9 21.50 -5.30 -3.29
N THR A 10 20.57 -4.60 -2.62
CA THR A 10 20.87 -3.45 -1.77
C THR A 10 20.64 -3.80 -0.31
N ASP A 11 21.64 -3.57 0.54
CA ASP A 11 21.48 -3.68 1.99
C ASP A 11 20.93 -2.36 2.55
N VAL A 12 19.69 -2.40 3.05
CA VAL A 12 18.95 -1.23 3.53
C VAL A 12 19.64 -0.55 4.73
N VAL A 13 20.46 -1.31 5.48
CA VAL A 13 21.15 -0.78 6.68
C VAL A 13 22.35 0.10 6.31
N THR A 14 23.04 -0.26 5.22
CA THR A 14 24.27 0.44 4.77
C THR A 14 24.08 1.29 3.53
N ALA A 15 22.88 1.25 2.92
CA ALA A 15 22.57 1.98 1.70
C ALA A 15 22.56 3.52 1.93
N GLU A 16 23.05 4.24 0.97
CA GLU A 16 22.98 5.69 0.93
C GLU A 16 21.52 6.18 0.84
N PRO A 17 21.18 7.37 1.41
CA PRO A 17 19.80 7.89 1.37
C PRO A 17 19.20 7.94 -0.04
N ARG A 18 19.99 8.21 -1.07
CA ARG A 18 19.57 8.22 -2.47
C ARG A 18 19.15 6.83 -2.95
N GLU A 19 19.88 5.79 -2.57
CA GLU A 19 19.57 4.39 -2.92
C GLU A 19 18.28 3.95 -2.24
N ILE A 20 18.06 4.34 -0.98
CA ILE A 20 16.80 4.10 -0.25
C ILE A 20 15.61 4.74 -0.97
N LEU A 21 15.75 5.98 -1.47
CA LEU A 21 14.70 6.64 -2.23
C LEU A 21 14.36 5.88 -3.54
N VAL A 22 15.37 5.37 -4.23
CA VAL A 22 15.18 4.54 -5.45
C VAL A 22 14.46 3.24 -5.10
N LEU A 23 14.89 2.55 -4.03
CA LEU A 23 14.23 1.32 -3.56
C LEU A 23 12.76 1.56 -3.20
N ARG A 24 12.46 2.65 -2.48
CA ARG A 24 11.08 3.01 -2.12
C ARG A 24 10.19 3.27 -3.33
N ARG A 25 10.72 3.83 -4.40
CA ARG A 25 9.94 4.05 -5.63
C ARG A 25 9.69 2.77 -6.41
N LYS A 26 10.69 1.87 -6.47
CA LYS A 26 10.68 0.72 -7.38
C LYS A 26 10.33 -0.61 -6.72
N ALA A 27 10.80 -0.83 -5.50
CA ALA A 27 10.79 -2.16 -4.90
C ALA A 27 9.96 -2.26 -3.61
N VAL A 28 9.74 -1.16 -2.89
CA VAL A 28 9.09 -1.21 -1.57
C VAL A 28 7.81 -0.39 -1.58
N GLY A 29 6.68 -1.08 -1.54
CA GLY A 29 5.39 -0.47 -1.20
C GLY A 29 5.26 -0.32 0.30
N TYR A 30 4.67 0.78 0.76
CA TYR A 30 4.48 1.03 2.18
C TYR A 30 3.10 1.57 2.48
N VAL A 31 2.37 0.85 3.32
CA VAL A 31 1.10 1.27 3.92
C VAL A 31 1.38 1.65 5.36
N THR A 32 1.37 2.94 5.63
CA THR A 32 1.53 3.50 6.98
C THR A 32 0.22 3.42 7.77
N GLN A 33 0.28 3.53 9.07
CA GLN A 33 -0.90 3.62 9.93
C GLN A 33 -1.80 4.82 9.56
N PHE A 34 -1.21 5.92 9.11
CA PHE A 34 -1.94 7.13 8.71
C PHE A 34 -1.54 7.56 7.31
N LEU A 35 -2.53 7.92 6.48
CA LEU A 35 -2.30 8.52 5.18
C LEU A 35 -1.64 9.91 5.35
N ARG A 36 -0.48 10.10 4.73
CA ARG A 36 0.08 11.44 4.56
C ARG A 36 -0.64 12.13 3.41
N VAL A 37 -1.61 12.94 3.74
CA VAL A 37 -2.43 13.63 2.74
C VAL A 37 -1.67 14.83 2.18
N ILE A 38 -1.61 14.93 0.86
CA ILE A 38 -1.15 16.12 0.15
C ILE A 38 -2.38 17.02 -0.07
N PRO A 39 -2.39 18.27 0.43
CA PRO A 39 -3.52 19.17 0.23
C PRO A 39 -3.85 19.36 -1.26
N ARG A 40 -5.14 19.42 -1.57
CA ARG A 40 -5.66 19.67 -2.94
C ARG A 40 -5.38 18.59 -3.98
N VAL A 41 -4.76 17.46 -3.61
CA VAL A 41 -4.58 16.33 -4.53
C VAL A 41 -5.78 15.38 -4.38
N PRO A 42 -6.49 15.04 -5.48
CA PRO A 42 -7.60 14.08 -5.46
C PRO A 42 -7.17 12.68 -5.02
N ALA A 43 -8.07 11.94 -4.38
CA ALA A 43 -7.81 10.57 -3.93
C ALA A 43 -7.36 9.64 -5.07
N GLU A 44 -8.00 9.72 -6.24
CA GLU A 44 -7.63 8.91 -7.41
C GLU A 44 -6.19 9.18 -7.89
N HIS A 45 -5.71 10.43 -7.82
CA HIS A 45 -4.34 10.76 -8.19
C HIS A 45 -3.32 10.29 -7.15
N ILE A 46 -3.66 10.37 -5.85
CA ILE A 46 -2.82 9.82 -4.77
C ILE A 46 -2.63 8.32 -4.96
N VAL A 47 -3.69 7.60 -5.33
CA VAL A 47 -3.62 6.15 -5.58
C VAL A 47 -2.88 5.84 -6.88
N ALA A 48 -3.01 6.66 -7.91
CA ALA A 48 -2.34 6.48 -9.20
C ALA A 48 -0.82 6.80 -9.17
N GLU A 49 -0.39 7.65 -8.22
CA GLU A 49 1.00 8.15 -8.13
C GLU A 49 2.07 7.05 -8.29
N PRO A 50 2.01 5.88 -7.59
CA PRO A 50 3.03 4.84 -7.72
C PRO A 50 3.14 4.22 -9.12
N LEU A 51 2.08 4.28 -9.90
CA LEU A 51 2.07 3.81 -11.29
C LEU A 51 2.65 4.88 -12.23
N ILE A 52 2.25 6.14 -12.04
CA ILE A 52 2.75 7.29 -12.81
C ILE A 52 4.26 7.43 -12.63
N ASP A 53 4.76 7.31 -11.38
CA ASP A 53 6.19 7.35 -11.06
C ASP A 53 7.00 6.23 -11.75
N ARG A 54 6.33 5.17 -12.22
CA ARG A 54 6.90 4.05 -12.98
C ARG A 54 6.72 4.18 -14.48
N GLY A 55 6.20 5.32 -14.95
CA GLY A 55 6.01 5.59 -16.36
C GLY A 55 4.73 5.00 -16.97
N VAL A 56 3.79 4.52 -16.15
CA VAL A 56 2.47 4.12 -16.66
C VAL A 56 1.72 5.38 -17.12
N PRO A 57 1.09 5.38 -18.31
CA PRO A 57 0.28 6.50 -18.77
C PRO A 57 -0.79 6.88 -17.73
N GLU A 58 -0.99 8.18 -17.54
CA GLU A 58 -1.84 8.72 -16.46
C GLU A 58 -3.26 8.15 -16.52
N GLU A 59 -3.86 8.04 -17.70
CA GLU A 59 -5.21 7.50 -17.85
C GLU A 59 -5.31 6.05 -17.38
N ALA A 60 -4.37 5.20 -17.74
CA ALA A 60 -4.31 3.80 -17.28
C ALA A 60 -4.05 3.69 -15.78
N ALA A 61 -3.20 4.58 -15.24
CA ALA A 61 -2.94 4.65 -13.80
C ALA A 61 -4.18 5.07 -13.02
N LEU A 62 -4.94 6.06 -13.51
CA LEU A 62 -6.20 6.50 -12.92
C LEU A 62 -7.30 5.44 -13.01
N GLU A 63 -7.39 4.71 -14.13
CA GLU A 63 -8.32 3.58 -14.24
C GLU A 63 -8.03 2.51 -13.17
N ARG A 64 -6.78 2.12 -13.02
CA ARG A 64 -6.36 1.17 -11.97
C ARG A 64 -6.66 1.71 -10.57
N ALA A 65 -6.42 2.99 -10.32
CA ALA A 65 -6.71 3.64 -9.05
C ALA A 65 -8.21 3.59 -8.71
N ARG A 66 -9.08 3.87 -9.67
CA ARG A 66 -10.55 3.81 -9.51
C ARG A 66 -11.03 2.41 -9.17
N LEU A 67 -10.51 1.38 -9.84
CA LEU A 67 -10.83 -0.03 -9.52
C LEU A 67 -10.48 -0.38 -8.08
N LEU A 68 -9.34 0.09 -7.56
CA LEU A 68 -8.94 -0.15 -6.18
C LEU A 68 -9.79 0.64 -5.18
N LEU A 69 -10.11 1.90 -5.48
CA LEU A 69 -10.99 2.71 -4.65
C LEU A 69 -12.38 2.10 -4.55
N GLU A 70 -12.94 1.62 -5.66
CA GLU A 70 -14.22 0.89 -5.69
C GLU A 70 -14.15 -0.39 -4.86
N ARG A 71 -13.12 -1.21 -5.08
CA ARG A 71 -12.89 -2.46 -4.34
C ARG A 71 -12.80 -2.24 -2.83
N LEU A 72 -12.24 -1.10 -2.41
CA LEU A 72 -12.10 -0.71 -1.00
C LEU A 72 -13.28 0.14 -0.50
N ASN A 73 -14.42 0.14 -1.19
CA ASN A 73 -15.64 0.84 -0.79
C ASN A 73 -15.45 2.36 -0.56
N ILE A 74 -14.61 3.01 -1.35
CA ILE A 74 -14.55 4.47 -1.38
C ILE A 74 -15.63 4.97 -2.33
N PRO A 75 -16.62 5.75 -1.86
CA PRO A 75 -17.69 6.25 -2.71
C PRO A 75 -17.15 7.06 -3.89
N GLN A 76 -17.71 6.86 -5.09
CA GLN A 76 -17.24 7.50 -6.32
C GLN A 76 -17.20 9.03 -6.24
N ARG A 77 -18.15 9.65 -5.49
CA ARG A 77 -18.20 11.10 -5.25
C ARG A 77 -16.95 11.66 -4.54
N LEU A 78 -16.18 10.78 -3.85
CA LEU A 78 -14.97 11.16 -3.11
C LEU A 78 -13.70 11.07 -3.97
N TRP A 79 -13.70 10.35 -5.08
CA TRP A 79 -12.49 10.06 -5.83
C TRP A 79 -11.76 11.32 -6.31
N ARG A 80 -12.53 12.36 -6.68
CA ARG A 80 -12.01 13.66 -7.14
C ARG A 80 -11.80 14.69 -6.04
N LEU A 81 -12.01 14.30 -4.79
CA LEU A 81 -11.80 15.16 -3.62
C LEU A 81 -10.48 14.80 -2.93
N SER A 82 -9.90 15.81 -2.26
CA SER A 82 -8.74 15.57 -1.40
C SER A 82 -9.14 14.78 -0.16
N PRO A 83 -8.38 13.73 0.23
CA PRO A 83 -8.66 12.94 1.43
C PRO A 83 -8.60 13.70 2.76
N MET A 84 -8.18 14.95 2.77
CA MET A 84 -8.19 15.78 4.00
C MET A 84 -9.55 15.88 4.68
N THR A 85 -10.63 15.75 3.92
CA THR A 85 -12.01 15.84 4.42
C THR A 85 -12.66 14.48 4.68
N PHE A 86 -11.93 13.40 4.46
CA PHE A 86 -12.43 12.04 4.62
C PHE A 86 -12.38 11.59 6.07
N SER A 87 -13.25 10.66 6.44
CA SER A 87 -13.14 9.95 7.72
C SER A 87 -11.81 9.19 7.82
N GLY A 88 -11.34 8.88 9.05
CA GLY A 88 -10.12 8.12 9.25
C GLY A 88 -10.11 6.78 8.51
N GLY A 89 -11.23 6.07 8.51
CA GLY A 89 -11.36 4.80 7.78
C GLY A 89 -11.33 4.97 6.26
N GLU A 90 -11.87 6.07 5.70
CA GLU A 90 -11.77 6.37 4.27
C GLU A 90 -10.33 6.74 3.90
N GLN A 91 -9.65 7.56 4.73
CA GLN A 91 -8.23 7.88 4.53
C GLN A 91 -7.37 6.63 4.54
N GLN A 92 -7.59 5.72 5.49
CA GLN A 92 -6.86 4.46 5.58
C GLN A 92 -7.09 3.59 4.33
N ARG A 93 -8.32 3.49 3.83
CA ARG A 93 -8.60 2.75 2.60
C ARG A 93 -7.94 3.37 1.35
N VAL A 94 -7.85 4.69 1.25
CA VAL A 94 -7.07 5.38 0.21
C VAL A 94 -5.58 5.05 0.33
N ASN A 95 -5.03 5.04 1.55
CA ASN A 95 -3.64 4.67 1.83
C ASN A 95 -3.34 3.22 1.39
N ILE A 96 -4.24 2.31 1.70
CA ILE A 96 -4.15 0.91 1.28
C ILE A 96 -4.22 0.81 -0.25
N ALA A 97 -5.20 1.47 -0.89
CA ALA A 97 -5.32 1.50 -2.35
C ALA A 97 -4.00 1.95 -3.01
N ARG A 98 -3.38 3.01 -2.50
CA ARG A 98 -2.08 3.51 -2.96
C ARG A 98 -0.97 2.45 -2.81
N GLY A 99 -0.90 1.78 -1.66
CA GLY A 99 0.10 0.75 -1.39
C GLY A 99 -0.01 -0.47 -2.32
N PHE A 100 -1.22 -0.77 -2.81
CA PHE A 100 -1.51 -1.89 -3.70
C PHE A 100 -1.75 -1.47 -5.17
N ALA A 101 -1.56 -0.20 -5.51
CA ALA A 101 -1.77 0.28 -6.87
C ALA A 101 -0.81 -0.35 -7.87
N ALA A 102 0.47 -0.40 -7.53
CA ALA A 102 1.52 -1.03 -8.32
C ALA A 102 1.98 -2.35 -7.68
N HIS A 103 2.57 -3.24 -8.47
CA HIS A 103 3.24 -4.41 -7.93
C HIS A 103 4.58 -3.99 -7.30
N PHE A 104 4.78 -4.38 -6.04
CA PHE A 104 6.03 -4.16 -5.30
C PHE A 104 6.62 -5.51 -4.88
N PRO A 105 7.92 -5.77 -5.14
CA PRO A 105 8.61 -6.96 -4.62
C PRO A 105 8.52 -7.11 -3.11
N VAL A 106 8.48 -5.98 -2.38
CA VAL A 106 8.33 -5.94 -0.92
C VAL A 106 7.19 -5.01 -0.55
N LEU A 107 6.28 -5.46 0.31
CA LEU A 107 5.22 -4.66 0.91
C LEU A 107 5.41 -4.56 2.41
N LEU A 108 5.49 -3.34 2.93
CA LEU A 108 5.52 -3.04 4.35
C LEU A 108 4.14 -2.53 4.77
N LEU A 109 3.53 -3.19 5.75
CA LEU A 109 2.17 -2.90 6.19
C LEU A 109 2.19 -2.59 7.70
N ASP A 110 1.86 -1.36 8.06
CA ASP A 110 1.81 -0.90 9.44
C ASP A 110 0.35 -0.75 9.87
N GLU A 111 -0.16 -1.73 10.60
CA GLU A 111 -1.54 -1.82 11.08
C GLU A 111 -2.60 -1.52 10.00
N PRO A 112 -2.56 -2.18 8.83
CA PRO A 112 -3.39 -1.80 7.69
C PRO A 112 -4.89 -1.95 7.93
N THR A 113 -5.28 -2.69 8.97
CA THR A 113 -6.68 -3.07 9.26
C THR A 113 -7.25 -2.40 10.50
N ALA A 114 -6.45 -1.65 11.28
CA ALA A 114 -6.80 -1.17 12.63
C ALA A 114 -8.10 -0.32 12.70
N SER A 115 -8.40 0.48 11.69
CA SER A 115 -9.55 1.39 11.68
C SER A 115 -10.69 0.93 10.75
N LEU A 116 -10.71 -0.36 10.35
CA LEU A 116 -11.64 -0.87 9.37
C LEU A 116 -12.71 -1.76 10.00
N ASP A 117 -13.91 -1.72 9.43
CA ASP A 117 -14.95 -2.71 9.72
C ASP A 117 -14.61 -4.11 9.15
N ALA A 118 -15.34 -5.11 9.55
CA ALA A 118 -15.08 -6.51 9.17
C ALA A 118 -15.08 -6.74 7.64
N ALA A 119 -15.98 -6.06 6.90
CA ALA A 119 -16.07 -6.21 5.46
C ALA A 119 -14.83 -5.61 4.74
N ASN A 120 -14.42 -4.41 5.15
CA ASN A 120 -13.23 -3.77 4.59
C ASN A 120 -11.94 -4.48 5.00
N ARG A 121 -11.86 -5.01 6.24
CA ARG A 121 -10.75 -5.88 6.67
C ARG A 121 -10.59 -7.11 5.77
N ALA A 122 -11.68 -7.80 5.48
CA ALA A 122 -11.66 -8.97 4.59
C ALA A 122 -11.06 -8.62 3.21
N ARG A 123 -11.47 -7.49 2.62
CA ARG A 123 -10.93 -7.02 1.32
C ARG A 123 -9.44 -6.70 1.36
N VAL A 124 -8.95 -6.13 2.46
CA VAL A 124 -7.51 -5.87 2.64
C VAL A 124 -6.73 -7.18 2.73
N LEU A 125 -7.24 -8.16 3.47
CA LEU A 125 -6.61 -9.48 3.56
C LEU A 125 -6.58 -10.20 2.20
N GLU A 126 -7.61 -10.04 1.36
CA GLU A 126 -7.62 -10.53 -0.03
C GLU A 126 -6.53 -9.85 -0.87
N LEU A 127 -6.39 -8.52 -0.79
CA LEU A 127 -5.31 -7.80 -1.49
C LEU A 127 -3.93 -8.27 -1.06
N ILE A 128 -3.72 -8.54 0.22
CA ILE A 128 -2.47 -9.11 0.75
C ILE A 128 -2.22 -10.51 0.17
N ALA A 129 -3.24 -11.36 0.14
CA ALA A 129 -3.13 -12.70 -0.42
C ALA A 129 -2.80 -12.68 -1.92
N GLU A 130 -3.43 -11.80 -2.69
CA GLU A 130 -3.14 -11.59 -4.11
C GLU A 130 -1.70 -11.11 -4.35
N ALA A 131 -1.24 -10.12 -3.59
CA ALA A 131 0.13 -9.62 -3.69
C ALA A 131 1.16 -10.73 -3.40
N ARG A 132 0.91 -11.55 -2.37
CA ARG A 132 1.74 -12.73 -2.08
C ARG A 132 1.72 -13.76 -3.21
N ALA A 133 0.56 -14.04 -3.78
CA ALA A 133 0.43 -14.94 -4.92
C ALA A 133 1.17 -14.43 -6.17
N GLN A 134 1.32 -13.11 -6.31
CA GLN A 134 2.11 -12.46 -7.35
C GLN A 134 3.62 -12.37 -7.02
N GLY A 135 4.06 -12.96 -5.90
CA GLY A 135 5.47 -13.03 -5.51
C GLY A 135 5.97 -11.89 -4.61
N SER A 136 5.08 -11.01 -4.11
CA SER A 136 5.49 -9.99 -3.15
C SER A 136 5.84 -10.60 -1.79
N ALA A 137 6.96 -10.21 -1.21
CA ALA A 137 7.28 -10.44 0.18
C ALA A 137 6.54 -9.40 1.04
N VAL A 138 5.66 -9.88 1.92
CA VAL A 138 4.85 -8.99 2.79
C VAL A 138 5.39 -9.05 4.22
N ILE A 139 5.72 -7.90 4.78
CA ILE A 139 6.10 -7.71 6.18
C ILE A 139 5.07 -6.78 6.80
N GLY A 140 4.37 -7.22 7.84
CA GLY A 140 3.30 -6.44 8.43
C GLY A 140 3.23 -6.54 9.95
N VAL A 141 2.74 -5.46 10.56
CA VAL A 141 2.33 -5.41 11.96
C VAL A 141 0.80 -5.47 12.00
N PHE A 142 0.25 -6.38 12.79
CA PHE A 142 -1.20 -6.56 12.99
C PHE A 142 -1.50 -6.75 14.48
N HIS A 143 -2.53 -6.13 14.99
CA HIS A 143 -2.97 -6.32 16.37
C HIS A 143 -3.82 -7.58 16.57
N ASP A 144 -4.66 -7.90 15.60
CA ASP A 144 -5.55 -9.05 15.68
C ASP A 144 -4.85 -10.35 15.29
N GLU A 145 -4.94 -11.37 16.15
CA GLU A 145 -4.29 -12.66 15.94
C GLU A 145 -4.88 -13.42 14.74
N GLN A 146 -6.18 -13.32 14.50
CA GLN A 146 -6.81 -13.98 13.36
C GLN A 146 -6.38 -13.36 12.04
N GLU A 147 -6.21 -12.04 12.00
CA GLU A 147 -5.69 -11.31 10.84
C GLU A 147 -4.23 -11.70 10.56
N ARG A 148 -3.38 -11.78 11.61
CA ARG A 148 -1.99 -12.24 11.47
C ARG A 148 -1.92 -13.63 10.85
N ARG A 149 -2.69 -14.59 11.36
CA ARG A 149 -2.73 -15.96 10.83
C ARG A 149 -3.19 -16.04 9.37
N ARG A 150 -4.05 -15.13 8.93
CA ARG A 150 -4.52 -15.04 7.54
C ARG A 150 -3.52 -14.34 6.63
N ALA A 151 -2.92 -13.24 7.11
CA ALA A 151 -2.00 -12.42 6.32
C ALA A 151 -0.58 -13.01 6.24
N CYS A 152 -0.10 -13.68 7.31
CA CYS A 152 1.30 -14.05 7.47
C CYS A 152 1.49 -15.58 7.44
N SER A 153 2.63 -16.01 6.89
CA SER A 153 3.10 -17.41 6.92
C SER A 153 4.10 -17.66 8.05
N ARG A 154 4.67 -16.60 8.63
CA ARG A 154 5.65 -16.64 9.73
C ARG A 154 5.44 -15.44 10.64
N GLU A 155 5.67 -15.63 11.94
CA GLU A 155 5.69 -14.56 12.94
C GLU A 155 7.09 -14.39 13.51
N ILE A 156 7.46 -13.14 13.80
CA ILE A 156 8.71 -12.77 14.47
C ILE A 156 8.32 -11.94 15.66
N ALA A 157 8.67 -12.40 16.88
CA ALA A 157 8.55 -11.59 18.07
C ALA A 157 9.69 -10.56 18.08
N LEU A 158 9.37 -9.32 18.40
CA LEU A 158 10.34 -8.26 18.65
C LEU A 158 10.38 -8.07 20.15
N ASP A 159 11.55 -8.29 20.76
CA ASP A 159 11.83 -8.07 22.19
C ASP A 159 12.01 -6.57 22.47
#